data_b8f72ba3eaeb77e90adb9025962d32fb
#
_entry.id   b8f72ba3eaeb77e90adb9025962d32fb
#
_cell.length_a   1.000
_cell.length_b   1.000
_cell.length_c   1.000
_cell.angle_alpha   90.00
_cell.angle_beta   90.00
_cell.angle_gamma   90.00
#
_symmetry.space_group_name_H-M   'P 1'
#
loop_
_entity.id
_entity.type
_entity.pdbx_description
1 polymer ?
#
loop_
_entity_poly.entity_id
_entity_poly.type
_entity_poly.pdbx_seq_one_letter_code
_entity_poly.pdbx_strand_id
1 'polypeptide(L)'
;LTNNSGGLYGFRKELIQGLIAQGYEVYASTPFDNHIDDLMQLGIHLIETKINRRGINPINDFKLILDYFKIIKKIRPSLIITYTIKPNLYGGSVARILKIPYAINITGLGTAFQNDNLLRKFVVTWYKFACKKVKVLFFENEGNKNLFLDFNIVDSDKCCVLHGAGVNTEHYYFT
;
A
#
# COMPACT_ATOMS: atom_id res chain seq x y z
N LEU A 1 -5.24 -0.14 -1.42
CA LEU A 1 -5.00 -1.56 -1.16
C LEU A 1 -4.11 -1.69 0.08
N THR A 2 -4.50 -2.45 1.08
CA THR A 2 -3.73 -2.67 2.31
C THR A 2 -3.93 -4.08 2.85
N ASN A 3 -3.01 -4.52 3.74
CA ASN A 3 -3.10 -5.83 4.37
C ASN A 3 -3.69 -5.80 5.79
N ASN A 4 -4.27 -4.67 6.22
CA ASN A 4 -4.74 -4.47 7.59
C ASN A 4 -5.79 -3.36 7.63
N SER A 5 -7.01 -3.68 8.04
CA SER A 5 -8.10 -2.71 8.18
C SER A 5 -7.89 -1.80 9.40
N GLY A 6 -7.40 -2.34 10.51
CA GLY A 6 -7.09 -1.53 11.70
C GLY A 6 -6.02 -0.47 11.44
N GLY A 7 -4.96 -0.82 10.68
CA GLY A 7 -3.95 0.15 10.25
C GLY A 7 -4.49 1.17 9.25
N LEU A 8 -5.43 0.77 8.40
CA LEU A 8 -6.10 1.69 7.49
C LEU A 8 -6.90 2.74 8.27
N TYR A 9 -7.69 2.30 9.24
CA TYR A 9 -8.47 3.21 10.08
C TYR A 9 -7.56 4.10 10.94
N GLY A 10 -6.62 3.50 11.67
CA GLY A 10 -5.78 4.22 12.62
C GLY A 10 -4.83 5.26 11.99
N PHE A 11 -4.37 5.04 10.76
CA PHE A 11 -3.34 5.90 10.15
C PHE A 11 -3.78 6.59 8.85
N ARG A 12 -4.94 6.28 8.31
CA ARG A 12 -5.38 6.84 7.01
C ARG A 12 -6.82 7.37 7.03
N LYS A 13 -7.44 7.41 8.21
CA LYS A 13 -8.80 7.92 8.41
C LYS A 13 -8.93 9.35 7.88
N GLU A 14 -8.05 10.24 8.28
CA GLU A 14 -8.08 11.65 7.87
C GLU A 14 -7.82 11.82 6.37
N LEU A 15 -6.93 11.02 5.78
CA LEU A 15 -6.74 11.00 4.32
C LEU A 15 -8.03 10.57 3.60
N ILE A 16 -8.67 9.51 4.08
CA ILE A 16 -9.92 9.00 3.52
C ILE A 16 -11.01 10.08 3.59
N GLN A 17 -11.19 10.69 4.77
CA GLN A 17 -12.16 11.76 4.98
C GLN A 17 -11.89 12.96 4.06
N GLY A 18 -10.62 13.36 3.92
CA GLY A 18 -10.21 14.44 3.03
C GLY A 18 -10.52 14.14 1.55
N LEU A 19 -10.32 12.91 1.10
CA LEU A 19 -10.65 12.50 -0.26
C LEU A 19 -12.17 12.54 -0.51
N ILE A 20 -12.96 12.01 0.43
CA ILE A 20 -14.43 12.03 0.34
C ILE A 20 -14.95 13.48 0.33
N ALA A 21 -14.40 14.34 1.19
CA ALA A 21 -14.77 15.75 1.23
C ALA A 21 -14.46 16.50 -0.09
N GLN A 22 -13.49 16.02 -0.87
CA GLN A 22 -13.17 16.51 -2.21
C GLN A 22 -14.03 15.86 -3.31
N GLY A 23 -14.99 15.02 -2.97
CA GLY A 23 -15.91 14.37 -3.90
C GLY A 23 -15.39 13.09 -4.53
N TYR A 24 -14.29 12.51 -4.02
CA TYR A 24 -13.81 11.21 -4.50
C TYR A 24 -14.62 10.07 -3.89
N GLU A 25 -14.94 9.08 -4.71
CA GLU A 25 -15.47 7.80 -4.29
C GLU A 25 -14.30 6.89 -3.88
N VAL A 26 -14.26 6.48 -2.61
CA VAL A 26 -13.13 5.75 -2.04
C VAL A 26 -13.46 4.26 -1.87
N TYR A 27 -12.64 3.41 -2.45
CA TYR A 27 -12.70 1.95 -2.31
C TYR A 27 -11.49 1.46 -1.51
N ALA A 28 -11.70 0.60 -0.53
CA ALA A 28 -10.63 -0.03 0.23
C ALA A 28 -10.70 -1.57 0.13
N SER A 29 -9.64 -2.16 -0.43
CA SER A 29 -9.44 -3.61 -0.43
C SER A 29 -8.50 -3.98 0.70
N THR A 30 -9.00 -4.75 1.69
CA THR A 30 -8.32 -5.08 2.94
C THR A 30 -8.89 -6.38 3.52
N PRO A 31 -8.17 -7.13 4.37
CA PRO A 31 -8.78 -8.13 5.22
C PRO A 31 -9.80 -7.49 6.17
N PHE A 32 -10.88 -8.21 6.48
CA PHE A 32 -11.87 -7.76 7.46
C PHE A 32 -11.44 -8.26 8.84
N ASP A 33 -10.48 -7.55 9.47
CA ASP A 33 -9.95 -7.91 10.78
C ASP A 33 -10.45 -6.99 11.91
N ASN A 34 -10.21 -5.67 11.83
CA ASN A 34 -10.60 -4.71 12.86
C ASN A 34 -11.16 -3.43 12.25
N HIS A 35 -11.99 -2.69 13.01
CA HIS A 35 -12.52 -1.38 12.61
C HIS A 35 -13.30 -1.36 11.28
N ILE A 36 -13.96 -2.47 10.94
CA ILE A 36 -14.71 -2.57 9.68
C ILE A 36 -15.93 -1.64 9.72
N ASP A 37 -16.67 -1.66 10.83
CA ASP A 37 -17.85 -0.80 11.00
C ASP A 37 -17.46 0.68 11.04
N ASP A 38 -16.35 1.01 11.69
CA ASP A 38 -15.81 2.38 11.71
C ASP A 38 -15.42 2.85 10.30
N LEU A 39 -14.80 1.98 9.51
CA LEU A 39 -14.47 2.27 8.12
C LEU A 39 -15.71 2.43 7.25
N MET A 40 -16.76 1.62 7.45
CA MET A 40 -18.05 1.76 6.76
C MET A 40 -18.71 3.10 7.08
N GLN A 41 -18.64 3.54 8.34
CA GLN A 41 -19.19 4.83 8.78
C GLN A 41 -18.48 6.03 8.12
N LEU A 42 -17.24 5.86 7.62
CA LEU A 42 -16.57 6.91 6.82
C LEU A 42 -17.18 7.08 5.41
N GLY A 43 -18.09 6.18 4.99
CA GLY A 43 -18.72 6.24 3.67
C GLY A 43 -17.87 5.65 2.54
N ILE A 44 -16.91 4.77 2.84
CA ILE A 44 -16.09 4.08 1.84
C ILE A 44 -16.69 2.73 1.43
N HIS A 45 -16.34 2.29 0.23
CA HIS A 45 -16.68 0.96 -0.26
C HIS A 45 -15.60 -0.04 0.17
N LEU A 46 -15.96 -0.99 1.04
CA LEU A 46 -15.06 -2.03 1.52
C LEU A 46 -15.13 -3.28 0.64
N ILE A 47 -13.98 -3.84 0.34
CA ILE A 47 -13.84 -5.09 -0.40
C ILE A 47 -12.95 -6.02 0.41
N GLU A 48 -13.53 -7.12 0.89
CA GLU A 48 -12.75 -8.12 1.61
C GLU A 48 -11.72 -8.76 0.68
N THR A 49 -10.46 -8.77 1.12
CA THR A 49 -9.37 -9.39 0.40
C THR A 49 -8.50 -10.15 1.38
N LYS A 50 -8.51 -11.48 1.28
CA LYS A 50 -7.73 -12.36 2.17
C LYS A 50 -6.24 -12.26 1.86
N ILE A 51 -5.46 -11.78 2.82
CA ILE A 51 -4.01 -11.60 2.69
C ILE A 51 -3.31 -12.34 3.83
N ASN A 52 -2.45 -13.29 3.48
CA ASN A 52 -1.52 -13.83 4.45
C ASN A 52 -0.39 -12.80 4.67
N ARG A 53 -0.37 -12.17 5.85
CA ARG A 53 0.55 -11.07 6.19
C ARG A 53 1.99 -11.54 6.34
N ARG A 54 2.20 -12.79 6.75
CA ARG A 54 3.52 -13.37 7.02
C ARG A 54 3.80 -14.55 6.09
N GLY A 55 5.05 -14.67 5.68
CA GLY A 55 5.50 -15.77 4.83
C GLY A 55 5.13 -15.62 3.36
N ILE A 56 5.74 -16.47 2.54
CA ILE A 56 5.54 -16.57 1.09
C ILE A 56 4.81 -17.89 0.85
N ASN A 57 3.63 -17.81 0.27
CA ASN A 57 2.88 -18.96 -0.23
C ASN A 57 2.51 -18.68 -1.68
N PRO A 58 3.20 -19.29 -2.66
CA PRO A 58 3.02 -18.96 -4.07
C PRO A 58 1.57 -19.07 -4.56
N ILE A 59 0.82 -20.05 -4.05
CA ILE A 59 -0.58 -20.28 -4.45
C ILE A 59 -1.45 -19.12 -3.94
N ASN A 60 -1.33 -18.77 -2.66
CA ASN A 60 -2.11 -17.69 -2.06
C ASN A 60 -1.70 -16.33 -2.64
N ASP A 61 -0.42 -16.16 -2.92
CA ASP A 61 0.12 -14.92 -3.48
C ASP A 61 -0.34 -14.73 -4.93
N PHE A 62 -0.38 -15.81 -5.73
CA PHE A 62 -0.95 -15.78 -7.08
C PHE A 62 -2.46 -15.48 -7.05
N LYS A 63 -3.20 -16.11 -6.13
CA LYS A 63 -4.63 -15.82 -5.95
C LYS A 63 -4.86 -14.34 -5.61
N LEU A 64 -4.06 -13.78 -4.71
CA LEU A 64 -4.15 -12.35 -4.34
C LEU A 64 -3.91 -11.43 -5.56
N ILE A 65 -2.94 -11.76 -6.42
CA ILE A 65 -2.70 -11.02 -7.67
C ILE A 65 -3.94 -11.06 -8.58
N LEU A 66 -4.56 -12.24 -8.72
CA LEU A 66 -5.78 -12.38 -9.53
C LEU A 66 -6.96 -11.61 -8.92
N ASP A 67 -7.10 -11.61 -7.59
CA ASP A 67 -8.14 -10.86 -6.91
C ASP A 67 -7.96 -9.35 -7.12
N TYR A 68 -6.74 -8.82 -6.99
CA TYR A 68 -6.44 -7.43 -7.32
C TYR A 68 -6.73 -7.11 -8.80
N PHE A 69 -6.37 -8.02 -9.71
CA PHE A 69 -6.66 -7.81 -11.13
C PHE A 69 -8.17 -7.68 -11.39
N LYS A 70 -8.98 -8.59 -10.80
CA LYS A 70 -10.45 -8.56 -10.93
C LYS A 70 -11.04 -7.28 -10.32
N ILE A 71 -10.63 -6.92 -9.10
CA ILE A 71 -11.09 -5.73 -8.38
C ILE A 71 -10.80 -4.47 -9.20
N ILE A 72 -9.55 -4.28 -9.57
CA ILE A 72 -9.09 -3.09 -10.28
C ILE A 72 -9.73 -2.97 -11.66
N LYS A 73 -9.87 -4.10 -12.39
CA LYS A 73 -10.55 -4.13 -13.70
C LYS A 73 -12.03 -3.81 -13.60
N LYS A 74 -12.70 -4.24 -12.52
CA LYS A 74 -14.12 -3.98 -12.27
C LYS A 74 -14.37 -2.52 -11.90
N ILE A 75 -13.58 -1.97 -10.97
CA ILE A 75 -13.78 -0.61 -10.42
C ILE A 75 -13.26 0.45 -11.41
N ARG A 76 -12.14 0.17 -12.10
CA ARG A 76 -11.42 1.12 -12.97
C ARG A 76 -11.13 2.44 -12.25
N PRO A 77 -10.43 2.41 -11.11
CA PRO A 77 -10.18 3.61 -10.34
C PRO A 77 -9.28 4.59 -11.11
N SER A 78 -9.44 5.89 -10.86
CA SER A 78 -8.58 6.93 -11.41
C SER A 78 -7.18 6.93 -10.79
N LEU A 79 -7.05 6.47 -9.54
CA LEU A 79 -5.79 6.32 -8.82
C LEU A 79 -5.86 5.13 -7.88
N ILE A 80 -4.74 4.41 -7.76
CA ILE A 80 -4.56 3.35 -6.76
C ILE A 80 -3.47 3.78 -5.79
N ILE A 81 -3.74 3.65 -4.48
CA ILE A 81 -2.72 3.80 -3.44
C ILE A 81 -2.54 2.43 -2.76
N THR A 82 -1.30 2.00 -2.61
CA THR A 82 -0.98 0.73 -1.98
C THR A 82 -0.15 0.96 -0.72
N TYR A 83 -0.41 0.15 0.30
CA TYR A 83 0.30 0.16 1.58
C TYR A 83 0.77 -1.23 1.92
N THR A 84 1.95 -1.36 2.53
CA THR A 84 2.57 -2.62 2.94
C THR A 84 3.08 -3.48 1.77
N ILE A 85 3.96 -4.44 2.08
CA ILE A 85 4.79 -5.12 1.07
C ILE A 85 3.97 -5.85 0.00
N LYS A 86 3.04 -6.74 0.38
CA LYS A 86 2.28 -7.53 -0.62
C LYS A 86 1.36 -6.67 -1.49
N PRO A 87 0.54 -5.75 -0.95
CA PRO A 87 -0.19 -4.80 -1.77
C PRO A 87 0.69 -3.92 -2.65
N ASN A 88 1.86 -3.48 -2.15
CA ASN A 88 2.81 -2.71 -2.94
C ASN A 88 3.34 -3.50 -4.14
N LEU A 89 3.78 -4.74 -3.92
CA LEU A 89 4.31 -5.60 -4.97
C LEU A 89 3.21 -6.05 -5.96
N TYR A 90 2.13 -6.61 -5.43
CA TYR A 90 1.11 -7.26 -6.27
C TYR A 90 0.13 -6.24 -6.84
N GLY A 91 -0.40 -5.35 -5.99
CA GLY A 91 -1.30 -4.27 -6.42
C GLY A 91 -0.60 -3.28 -7.35
N GLY A 92 0.63 -2.87 -7.04
CA GLY A 92 1.45 -2.01 -7.90
C GLY A 92 1.76 -2.65 -9.25
N SER A 93 2.06 -3.97 -9.28
CA SER A 93 2.27 -4.71 -10.53
C SER A 93 1.01 -4.78 -11.38
N VAL A 94 -0.14 -5.06 -10.77
CA VAL A 94 -1.43 -5.11 -11.47
C VAL A 94 -1.82 -3.72 -12.00
N ALA A 95 -1.69 -2.67 -11.18
CA ALA A 95 -1.94 -1.30 -11.60
C ALA A 95 -1.10 -0.91 -12.83
N ARG A 96 0.19 -1.26 -12.81
CA ARG A 96 1.10 -1.06 -13.93
C ARG A 96 0.64 -1.80 -15.20
N ILE A 97 0.28 -3.07 -15.08
CA ILE A 97 -0.18 -3.91 -16.21
C ILE A 97 -1.47 -3.33 -16.81
N LEU A 98 -2.39 -2.91 -15.96
CA LEU A 98 -3.66 -2.30 -16.37
C LEU A 98 -3.53 -0.83 -16.78
N LYS A 99 -2.33 -0.25 -16.67
CA LYS A 99 -2.01 1.15 -17.02
C LYS A 99 -2.85 2.17 -16.24
N ILE A 100 -3.23 1.82 -15.00
CA ILE A 100 -3.94 2.72 -14.10
C ILE A 100 -2.90 3.50 -13.27
N PRO A 101 -3.05 4.82 -13.08
CA PRO A 101 -2.18 5.61 -12.22
C PRO A 101 -2.13 5.04 -10.79
N TYR A 102 -0.95 4.99 -10.20
CA TYR A 102 -0.80 4.47 -8.84
C TYR A 102 0.32 5.14 -8.08
N ALA A 103 0.16 5.18 -6.77
CA ALA A 103 1.14 5.56 -5.77
C ALA A 103 1.39 4.38 -4.82
N ILE A 104 2.61 4.29 -4.34
CA ILE A 104 3.03 3.26 -3.38
C ILE A 104 3.50 3.95 -2.10
N ASN A 105 3.01 3.50 -0.94
CA ASN A 105 3.51 3.95 0.35
C ASN A 105 4.34 2.84 1.01
N ILE A 106 5.60 3.14 1.31
CA ILE A 106 6.53 2.26 2.00
C ILE A 106 6.47 2.56 3.49
N THR A 107 5.57 1.86 4.18
CA THR A 107 5.39 1.95 5.64
C THR A 107 6.47 1.22 6.43
N GLY A 108 7.27 0.40 5.75
CA GLY A 108 8.36 -0.39 6.32
C GLY A 108 8.84 -1.45 5.33
N LEU A 109 10.05 -1.93 5.53
CA LEU A 109 10.69 -2.87 4.59
C LEU A 109 10.52 -4.34 5.00
N GLY A 110 10.06 -4.57 6.23
CA GLY A 110 9.85 -5.91 6.78
C GLY A 110 11.13 -6.75 6.84
N THR A 111 10.96 -8.04 7.12
CA THR A 111 12.08 -8.98 7.30
C THR A 111 12.84 -9.29 6.00
N ALA A 112 12.24 -9.03 4.84
CA ALA A 112 12.86 -9.30 3.54
C ALA A 112 14.14 -8.46 3.29
N PHE A 113 14.26 -7.30 3.94
CA PHE A 113 15.42 -6.42 3.80
C PHE A 113 16.45 -6.55 4.94
N GLN A 114 16.16 -7.33 5.98
CA GLN A 114 17.05 -7.46 7.15
C GLN A 114 18.32 -8.27 6.85
N ASN A 115 18.24 -9.22 5.94
CA ASN A 115 19.35 -10.11 5.62
C ASN A 115 19.67 -10.09 4.12
N ASP A 116 20.96 -10.23 3.77
CA ASP A 116 21.38 -10.38 2.38
C ASP A 116 21.19 -11.82 1.91
N ASN A 117 20.00 -12.12 1.42
CA ASN A 117 19.63 -13.44 0.98
C ASN A 117 18.85 -13.40 -0.35
N LEU A 118 18.54 -14.58 -0.88
CA LEU A 118 17.77 -14.72 -2.12
C LEU A 118 16.39 -14.05 -2.04
N LEU A 119 15.78 -14.03 -0.86
CA LEU A 119 14.49 -13.37 -0.64
C LEU A 119 14.59 -11.86 -0.89
N ARG A 120 15.64 -11.20 -0.35
CA ARG A 120 15.87 -9.78 -0.60
C ARG A 120 16.06 -9.49 -2.09
N LYS A 121 16.88 -10.27 -2.77
CA LYS A 121 17.11 -10.12 -4.22
C LYS A 121 15.81 -10.26 -5.02
N PHE A 122 14.97 -11.22 -4.68
CA PHE A 122 13.67 -11.44 -5.29
C PHE A 122 12.74 -10.25 -5.06
N VAL A 123 12.60 -9.80 -3.80
CA VAL A 123 11.72 -8.67 -3.43
C VAL A 123 12.19 -7.37 -4.09
N VAL A 124 13.50 -7.09 -4.10
CA VAL A 124 14.09 -5.92 -4.79
C VAL A 124 13.77 -5.95 -6.29
N THR A 125 13.98 -7.11 -6.95
CA THR A 125 13.68 -7.26 -8.38
C THR A 125 12.19 -7.02 -8.66
N TRP A 126 11.32 -7.52 -7.79
CA TRP A 126 9.89 -7.29 -7.93
C TRP A 126 9.50 -5.82 -7.69
N TYR A 127 10.10 -5.17 -6.70
CA TYR A 127 9.89 -3.73 -6.51
C TYR A 127 10.34 -2.92 -7.74
N LYS A 128 11.49 -3.25 -8.36
CA LYS A 128 11.91 -2.62 -9.62
C LYS A 128 10.84 -2.77 -10.71
N PHE A 129 10.21 -3.95 -10.79
CA PHE A 129 9.10 -4.14 -11.70
C PHE A 129 7.88 -3.30 -11.28
N ALA A 130 7.43 -3.40 -10.05
CA ALA A 130 6.24 -2.71 -9.56
C ALA A 130 6.38 -1.17 -9.61
N CYS A 131 7.57 -0.62 -9.34
CA CYS A 131 7.81 0.82 -9.28
C CYS A 131 8.08 1.49 -10.64
N LYS A 132 8.31 0.72 -11.73
CA LYS A 132 8.75 1.28 -13.02
C LYS A 132 7.86 2.40 -13.59
N LYS A 133 6.54 2.34 -13.34
CA LYS A 133 5.54 3.31 -13.83
C LYS A 133 4.77 3.98 -12.68
N VAL A 134 5.28 3.89 -11.46
CA VAL A 134 4.69 4.55 -10.31
C VAL A 134 4.70 6.07 -10.52
N LYS A 135 3.66 6.74 -10.07
CA LYS A 135 3.57 8.21 -10.09
C LYS A 135 4.40 8.83 -8.97
N VAL A 136 4.30 8.26 -7.77
CA VAL A 136 5.04 8.68 -6.58
C VAL A 136 5.22 7.51 -5.62
N LEU A 137 6.39 7.43 -4.98
CA LEU A 137 6.64 6.59 -3.81
C LEU A 137 6.71 7.48 -2.57
N PHE A 138 5.84 7.18 -1.62
CA PHE A 138 5.89 7.78 -0.29
C PHE A 138 6.71 6.90 0.65
N PHE A 139 7.58 7.53 1.43
CA PHE A 139 8.38 6.88 2.47
C PHE A 139 8.09 7.56 3.80
N GLU A 140 8.03 6.80 4.88
CA GLU A 140 7.81 7.34 6.23
C GLU A 140 9.13 7.75 6.92
N ASN A 141 10.28 7.50 6.28
CA ASN A 141 11.60 7.95 6.74
C ASN A 141 12.63 7.94 5.60
N GLU A 142 13.69 8.74 5.79
CA GLU A 142 14.80 8.85 4.82
C GLU A 142 15.59 7.54 4.65
N GLY A 143 15.74 6.74 5.70
CA GLY A 143 16.47 5.47 5.63
C GLY A 143 15.86 4.50 4.61
N ASN A 144 14.54 4.35 4.61
CA ASN A 144 13.84 3.51 3.64
C ASN A 144 13.96 4.06 2.21
N LYS A 145 13.89 5.38 2.04
CA LYS A 145 14.10 6.04 0.74
C LYS A 145 15.51 5.78 0.21
N ASN A 146 16.53 6.04 1.03
CA ASN A 146 17.93 5.86 0.63
C ASN A 146 18.19 4.40 0.21
N LEU A 147 17.68 3.44 0.94
CA LEU A 147 17.81 2.03 0.58
C LEU A 147 17.16 1.69 -0.77
N PHE A 148 16.03 2.29 -1.11
CA PHE A 148 15.40 2.13 -2.43
C PHE A 148 16.23 2.76 -3.55
N LEU A 149 16.87 3.89 -3.30
CA LEU A 149 17.80 4.54 -4.23
C LEU A 149 19.07 3.70 -4.42
N ASP A 150 19.68 3.21 -3.34
CA ASP A 150 20.89 2.38 -3.37
C ASP A 150 20.69 1.09 -4.17
N PHE A 151 19.51 0.48 -4.06
CA PHE A 151 19.15 -0.67 -4.88
C PHE A 151 18.67 -0.32 -6.30
N ASN A 152 18.67 0.95 -6.68
CA ASN A 152 18.13 1.43 -7.97
C ASN A 152 16.72 0.89 -8.26
N ILE A 153 15.83 0.95 -7.25
CA ILE A 153 14.42 0.53 -7.38
C ILE A 153 13.59 1.62 -8.06
N VAL A 154 13.92 2.87 -7.77
CA VAL A 154 13.16 4.04 -8.22
C VAL A 154 14.11 5.24 -8.39
N ASP A 155 13.73 6.17 -9.26
CA ASP A 155 14.44 7.44 -9.44
C ASP A 155 14.03 8.43 -8.32
N SER A 156 14.96 9.30 -7.91
CA SER A 156 14.76 10.21 -6.78
C SER A 156 13.62 11.23 -6.98
N ASP A 157 13.36 11.60 -8.23
CA ASP A 157 12.28 12.53 -8.62
C ASP A 157 10.86 12.00 -8.31
N LYS A 158 10.73 10.69 -8.14
CA LYS A 158 9.46 10.03 -7.78
C LYS A 158 9.33 9.78 -6.28
N CYS A 159 10.34 10.10 -5.48
CA CYS A 159 10.35 9.84 -4.04
C CYS A 159 9.82 11.05 -3.26
N CYS A 160 8.91 10.80 -2.33
CA CYS A 160 8.43 11.78 -1.37
C CYS A 160 8.57 11.19 0.04
N VAL A 161 9.25 11.89 0.94
CA VAL A 161 9.35 11.48 2.34
C VAL A 161 8.30 12.23 3.15
N LEU A 162 7.51 11.46 3.87
CA LEU A 162 6.52 11.94 4.82
C LEU A 162 7.15 11.97 6.22
N HIS A 163 6.70 12.88 7.08
CA HIS A 163 7.11 12.92 8.49
C HIS A 163 6.34 11.85 9.31
N GLY A 164 6.44 10.59 8.90
CA GLY A 164 5.69 9.48 9.46
C GLY A 164 4.23 9.43 8.96
N ALA A 165 3.44 8.56 9.60
CA ALA A 165 2.02 8.40 9.27
C ALA A 165 1.14 9.56 9.78
N GLY A 166 1.68 10.37 10.70
CA GLY A 166 0.93 11.37 11.44
C GLY A 166 0.15 10.75 12.61
N VAL A 167 -0.12 11.58 13.61
CA VAL A 167 -1.00 11.24 14.75
C VAL A 167 -1.94 12.41 14.97
N ASN A 168 -3.22 12.11 15.07
CA ASN A 168 -4.20 13.11 15.44
C ASN A 168 -4.06 13.45 16.93
N THR A 169 -3.43 14.59 17.24
CA THR A 169 -3.14 15.02 18.61
C THR A 169 -4.38 15.42 19.40
N GLU A 170 -5.50 15.70 18.74
CA GLU A 170 -6.78 15.93 19.39
C GLU A 170 -7.40 14.62 19.93
N HIS A 171 -7.00 13.49 19.34
CA HIS A 171 -7.48 12.16 19.74
C HIS A 171 -6.53 11.47 20.73
N TYR A 172 -5.24 11.79 20.66
CA TYR A 172 -4.18 11.24 21.53
C TYR A 172 -3.52 12.40 22.31
N TYR A 173 -4.20 12.88 23.35
CA TYR A 173 -3.63 13.88 24.26
C TYR A 173 -2.93 13.18 25.44
N PHE A 174 -1.84 13.77 25.88
CA PHE A 174 -1.15 13.35 27.10
C PHE A 174 -2.05 13.64 28.30
N THR A 175 -2.36 12.62 29.12
CA THR A 175 -2.94 12.73 30.47
C THR A 175 -1.82 12.78 31.48
#